data_d5bfee7a4a1f348a32726b635b45ce3f
#
_entry.id   d5bfee7a4a1f348a32726b635b45ce3f
#
_cell.length_a   1.000
_cell.length_b   1.000
_cell.length_c   1.000
_cell.angle_alpha   90.00
_cell.angle_beta   90.00
_cell.angle_gamma   90.00
#
_symmetry.space_group_name_H-M   'P 1'
#
loop_
_entity.id
_entity.type
_entity.pdbx_description
1 polymer ?
#
loop_
_entity_poly.entity_id
_entity_poly.type
_entity_poly.pdbx_seq_one_letter_code
_entity_poly.pdbx_strand_id
1 'polypeptide(L)'
;MKVYNTLTKKIEPLIPNHGNEIKMYTCGPTVYDYAHIGNLRTYIFEDILEKSLNYLGYSVIRTMNITDVGHLANDSDDGEDKMVKGALREKKSVYEIAQYYTDAFFEDCKKLNIKKPQYVSKASDHIDDYIHMIEKLLKDGYAYQANGNVYFDVSKMPNYYQLSGKNPDDLKVAVRDDVEHDTFKKNPADFGLWFTNSKFNNQAMKWDSPWGVGYPGWHIECSNIAIHFLGEYLDIHCGGVDNIFPHHSNEIAQSEAYLGHKWCNYWMHGEYLNDETGKMSKSNGEFLTLSLLIEKGYDPLSYRYFCLESHYRKQLAFSYASLDRAVSSYQSLKSKIKHISSHVEGEIEQDLFDTYQQKFKDALSDDLNTANALTVLYEVLKSNLNHKTKLELVKDFDQVLSLSLLEQEEIDDILKQKVLSLIEERNTAKKEKNFKRADEIRDILKDMGIQIRDTREGTVFEKIN
;
A
#
# COMPACT_ATOMS: atom_id res chain seq x y z
N MET A 1 -14.02 -3.01 16.88
CA MET A 1 -13.71 -2.17 15.70
C MET A 1 -14.93 -2.09 14.78
N LYS A 2 -15.16 -0.96 14.13
CA LYS A 2 -16.13 -0.80 13.05
C LYS A 2 -15.38 -0.43 11.78
N VAL A 3 -15.84 -0.91 10.62
CA VAL A 3 -15.23 -0.63 9.32
C VAL A 3 -16.30 -0.30 8.29
N TYR A 4 -15.97 0.54 7.33
CA TYR A 4 -16.83 0.78 6.19
C TYR A 4 -16.71 -0.39 5.21
N ASN A 5 -17.84 -1.04 4.94
CA ASN A 5 -17.93 -2.13 3.98
C ASN A 5 -18.50 -1.60 2.66
N THR A 6 -17.69 -1.62 1.60
CA THR A 6 -18.10 -1.15 0.28
C THR A 6 -19.27 -1.95 -0.28
N LEU A 7 -19.37 -3.25 0.07
CA LEU A 7 -20.45 -4.12 -0.40
C LEU A 7 -21.83 -3.68 0.13
N THR A 8 -21.89 -3.31 1.42
CA THR A 8 -23.13 -2.87 2.09
C THR A 8 -23.31 -1.36 2.09
N LYS A 9 -22.21 -0.60 1.78
CA LYS A 9 -22.15 0.88 1.82
C LYS A 9 -22.44 1.45 3.21
N LYS A 10 -22.05 0.71 4.26
CA LYS A 10 -22.28 1.06 5.67
C LYS A 10 -21.01 0.88 6.51
N ILE A 11 -20.94 1.65 7.59
CA ILE A 11 -19.99 1.36 8.69
C ILE A 11 -20.67 0.33 9.59
N GLU A 12 -20.03 -0.81 9.77
CA GLU A 12 -20.58 -1.94 10.51
C GLU A 12 -19.52 -2.58 11.42
N PRO A 13 -19.94 -3.26 12.49
CA PRO A 13 -19.00 -3.98 13.35
C PRO A 13 -18.23 -5.04 12.57
N LEU A 14 -16.91 -5.13 12.79
CA LEU A 14 -16.08 -6.19 12.24
C LEU A 14 -16.24 -7.45 13.11
N ILE A 15 -16.81 -8.48 12.52
CA ILE A 15 -17.05 -9.78 13.16
C ILE A 15 -16.29 -10.84 12.35
N PRO A 16 -15.20 -11.42 12.89
CA PRO A 16 -14.46 -12.47 12.23
C PRO A 16 -15.28 -13.75 12.02
N ASN A 17 -14.97 -14.53 10.99
CA ASN A 17 -15.55 -15.83 10.77
C ASN A 17 -15.14 -16.84 11.86
N HIS A 18 -13.94 -16.69 12.45
CA HIS A 18 -13.38 -17.64 13.42
C HIS A 18 -12.70 -16.93 14.59
N GLY A 19 -13.40 -16.84 15.73
CA GLY A 19 -12.83 -16.33 16.98
C GLY A 19 -12.28 -14.90 16.86
N ASN A 20 -10.97 -14.72 17.06
CA ASN A 20 -10.27 -13.45 16.85
C ASN A 20 -9.31 -13.47 15.66
N GLU A 21 -9.35 -14.52 14.83
CA GLU A 21 -8.55 -14.61 13.62
C GLU A 21 -9.21 -13.82 12.48
N ILE A 22 -8.42 -13.02 11.77
CA ILE A 22 -8.83 -12.28 10.58
C ILE A 22 -8.04 -12.77 9.39
N LYS A 23 -8.73 -13.30 8.40
CA LYS A 23 -8.20 -13.67 7.09
C LYS A 23 -8.34 -12.47 6.16
N MET A 24 -7.21 -11.89 5.77
CA MET A 24 -7.15 -10.66 4.99
C MET A 24 -6.41 -10.88 3.67
N TYR A 25 -7.06 -10.56 2.56
CA TYR A 25 -6.43 -10.56 1.24
C TYR A 25 -6.26 -9.12 0.73
N THR A 26 -5.11 -8.86 0.13
CA THR A 26 -4.78 -7.55 -0.45
C THR A 26 -4.27 -7.73 -1.87
N CYS A 27 -4.86 -7.03 -2.85
CA CYS A 27 -4.40 -7.07 -4.22
C CYS A 27 -2.97 -6.52 -4.32
N GLY A 28 -2.08 -7.34 -4.86
CA GLY A 28 -0.68 -6.98 -5.04
C GLY A 28 -0.40 -6.19 -6.33
N PRO A 29 0.86 -5.81 -6.55
CA PRO A 29 1.24 -5.04 -7.74
C PRO A 29 1.30 -5.90 -8.99
N THR A 30 1.05 -5.28 -10.15
CA THR A 30 1.46 -5.82 -11.44
C THR A 30 2.88 -5.36 -11.72
N VAL A 31 3.81 -6.31 -11.79
CA VAL A 31 5.26 -6.07 -11.71
C VAL A 31 5.93 -5.88 -13.08
N TYR A 32 5.42 -4.94 -13.88
CA TYR A 32 6.01 -4.54 -15.16
C TYR A 32 6.70 -3.17 -15.11
N ASP A 33 6.53 -2.44 -14.00
CA ASP A 33 7.07 -1.11 -13.76
C ASP A 33 7.06 -0.80 -12.26
N TYR A 34 7.72 0.29 -11.83
CA TYR A 34 7.69 0.75 -10.46
C TYR A 34 6.26 1.09 -10.00
N ALA A 35 5.99 0.88 -8.73
CA ALA A 35 4.80 1.42 -8.09
C ALA A 35 4.90 2.95 -7.98
N HIS A 36 3.89 3.68 -8.42
CA HIS A 36 3.82 5.11 -8.15
C HIS A 36 3.30 5.36 -6.72
N ILE A 37 3.54 6.57 -6.19
CA ILE A 37 3.15 6.91 -4.82
C ILE A 37 1.66 6.73 -4.56
N GLY A 38 0.79 6.90 -5.55
CA GLY A 38 -0.64 6.61 -5.43
C GLY A 38 -0.95 5.14 -5.12
N ASN A 39 -0.22 4.19 -5.73
CA ASN A 39 -0.32 2.77 -5.37
C ASN A 39 0.19 2.55 -3.93
N LEU A 40 1.32 3.14 -3.58
CA LEU A 40 1.92 3.00 -2.24
C LEU A 40 0.99 3.52 -1.14
N ARG A 41 0.13 4.51 -1.40
CA ARG A 41 -0.90 4.94 -0.47
C ARG A 41 -1.88 3.82 -0.11
N THR A 42 -2.30 3.01 -1.08
CA THR A 42 -3.17 1.85 -0.84
C THR A 42 -2.46 0.82 0.06
N TYR A 43 -1.20 0.52 -0.21
CA TYR A 43 -0.43 -0.42 0.61
C TYR A 43 -0.14 0.13 2.03
N ILE A 44 -0.01 1.45 2.20
CA ILE A 44 0.05 2.09 3.53
C ILE A 44 -1.28 1.88 4.28
N PHE A 45 -2.41 2.09 3.61
CA PHE A 45 -3.74 1.83 4.20
C PHE A 45 -3.89 0.37 4.66
N GLU A 46 -3.52 -0.60 3.81
CA GLU A 46 -3.59 -2.02 4.11
C GLU A 46 -2.68 -2.42 5.28
N ASP A 47 -1.48 -1.84 5.35
CA ASP A 47 -0.55 -2.02 6.46
C ASP A 47 -1.09 -1.47 7.77
N ILE A 48 -1.67 -0.28 7.74
CA ILE A 48 -2.32 0.32 8.92
C ILE A 48 -3.51 -0.52 9.37
N LEU A 49 -4.29 -1.07 8.45
CA LEU A 49 -5.40 -1.96 8.80
C LEU A 49 -4.90 -3.21 9.52
N GLU A 50 -3.89 -3.91 8.97
CA GLU A 50 -3.31 -5.09 9.61
C GLU A 50 -2.75 -4.77 10.99
N LYS A 51 -1.96 -3.69 11.11
CA LYS A 51 -1.35 -3.26 12.39
C LYS A 51 -2.40 -2.86 13.41
N SER A 52 -3.45 -2.13 12.98
CA SER A 52 -4.56 -1.75 13.86
C SER A 52 -5.33 -2.96 14.38
N LEU A 53 -5.63 -3.92 13.52
CA LEU A 53 -6.29 -5.16 13.91
C LEU A 53 -5.46 -5.93 14.95
N ASN A 54 -4.16 -6.11 14.70
CA ASN A 54 -3.26 -6.76 15.65
C ASN A 54 -3.20 -5.98 16.98
N TYR A 55 -3.11 -4.65 16.94
CA TYR A 55 -3.07 -3.80 18.13
C TYR A 55 -4.38 -3.87 18.93
N LEU A 56 -5.51 -4.11 18.28
CA LEU A 56 -6.82 -4.30 18.91
C LEU A 56 -7.05 -5.75 19.38
N GLY A 57 -6.07 -6.65 19.25
CA GLY A 57 -6.12 -8.01 19.78
C GLY A 57 -6.62 -9.07 18.81
N TYR A 58 -6.78 -8.75 17.52
CA TYR A 58 -7.03 -9.74 16.48
C TYR A 58 -5.72 -10.39 16.03
N SER A 59 -5.79 -11.61 15.52
CA SER A 59 -4.69 -12.30 14.86
C SER A 59 -4.90 -12.25 13.34
N VAL A 60 -4.09 -11.50 12.62
CA VAL A 60 -4.27 -11.28 11.18
C VAL A 60 -3.36 -12.20 10.38
N ILE A 61 -3.96 -12.96 9.45
CA ILE A 61 -3.27 -13.71 8.41
C ILE A 61 -3.48 -12.95 7.09
N ARG A 62 -2.44 -12.28 6.58
CA ARG A 62 -2.50 -11.51 5.34
C ARG A 62 -1.82 -12.24 4.20
N THR A 63 -2.53 -12.31 3.06
CA THR A 63 -2.05 -12.83 1.79
C THR A 63 -2.07 -11.73 0.73
N MET A 64 -1.08 -11.74 -0.16
CA MET A 64 -0.96 -10.83 -1.32
C MET A 64 -0.46 -11.62 -2.53
N ASN A 65 -1.04 -11.36 -3.70
CA ASN A 65 -0.50 -11.85 -4.96
C ASN A 65 0.61 -10.93 -5.48
N ILE A 66 1.42 -11.47 -6.38
CA ILE A 66 2.26 -10.72 -7.31
C ILE A 66 1.80 -11.07 -8.70
N THR A 67 1.25 -10.11 -9.42
CA THR A 67 0.80 -10.29 -10.79
C THR A 67 2.01 -10.21 -11.73
N ASP A 68 2.59 -11.37 -12.01
CA ASP A 68 3.76 -11.56 -12.89
C ASP A 68 3.37 -12.16 -14.25
N VAL A 69 2.10 -12.44 -14.46
CA VAL A 69 1.54 -12.85 -15.76
C VAL A 69 1.20 -11.61 -16.59
N GLY A 70 1.38 -11.69 -17.91
CA GLY A 70 1.08 -10.57 -18.80
C GLY A 70 -0.39 -10.19 -18.79
N HIS A 71 -0.68 -8.94 -18.43
CA HIS A 71 -2.02 -8.37 -18.53
C HIS A 71 -2.12 -7.41 -19.69
N LEU A 72 -3.29 -7.41 -20.31
CA LEU A 72 -3.63 -6.48 -21.36
C LEU A 72 -3.71 -5.04 -20.83
N ALA A 73 -3.41 -4.05 -21.66
CA ALA A 73 -3.25 -2.67 -21.22
C ALA A 73 -4.51 -2.05 -20.62
N ASN A 74 -5.69 -2.61 -20.93
CA ASN A 74 -6.99 -2.15 -20.46
C ASN A 74 -7.65 -3.19 -19.55
N ASP A 75 -8.35 -2.73 -18.52
CA ASP A 75 -9.14 -3.57 -17.59
C ASP A 75 -10.33 -4.29 -18.29
N SER A 76 -10.53 -4.03 -19.60
CA SER A 76 -11.56 -4.60 -20.47
C SER A 76 -11.10 -5.78 -21.34
N ASP A 77 -10.04 -6.47 -20.96
CA ASP A 77 -9.44 -7.59 -21.72
C ASP A 77 -8.87 -7.19 -23.11
N ASP A 78 -8.56 -5.90 -23.32
CA ASP A 78 -8.01 -5.34 -24.55
C ASP A 78 -6.66 -4.67 -24.35
N GLY A 79 -5.77 -4.73 -25.35
CA GLY A 79 -4.52 -3.98 -25.36
C GLY A 79 -3.26 -4.86 -25.44
N GLU A 80 -2.08 -4.21 -25.49
CA GLU A 80 -0.80 -4.89 -25.52
C GLU A 80 -0.39 -5.39 -24.14
N ASP A 81 0.34 -6.50 -24.08
CA ASP A 81 0.90 -7.06 -22.85
C ASP A 81 1.90 -6.08 -22.19
N LYS A 82 1.57 -5.66 -20.96
CA LYS A 82 2.40 -4.73 -20.17
C LYS A 82 3.76 -5.32 -19.83
N MET A 83 3.84 -6.65 -19.58
CA MET A 83 5.10 -7.35 -19.28
C MET A 83 6.03 -7.37 -20.48
N VAL A 84 5.50 -7.63 -21.70
CA VAL A 84 6.27 -7.60 -22.95
C VAL A 84 6.80 -6.19 -23.22
N LYS A 85 6.00 -5.15 -23.02
CA LYS A 85 6.46 -3.75 -23.13
C LYS A 85 7.62 -3.44 -22.20
N GLY A 86 7.52 -3.85 -20.93
CA GLY A 86 8.58 -3.70 -19.94
C GLY A 86 9.87 -4.42 -20.37
N ALA A 87 9.73 -5.68 -20.80
CA ALA A 87 10.84 -6.53 -21.25
C ALA A 87 11.58 -5.94 -22.47
N LEU A 88 10.84 -5.45 -23.46
CA LEU A 88 11.41 -4.80 -24.65
C LEU A 88 12.12 -3.49 -24.30
N ARG A 89 11.51 -2.66 -23.43
CA ARG A 89 12.10 -1.40 -22.97
C ARG A 89 13.46 -1.60 -22.30
N GLU A 90 13.58 -2.65 -21.46
CA GLU A 90 14.76 -2.90 -20.64
C GLU A 90 15.69 -3.98 -21.19
N LYS A 91 15.36 -4.58 -22.33
CA LYS A 91 16.11 -5.67 -22.95
C LYS A 91 16.36 -6.87 -22.01
N LYS A 92 15.34 -7.20 -21.22
CA LYS A 92 15.32 -8.33 -20.28
C LYS A 92 14.21 -9.29 -20.64
N SER A 93 14.25 -10.52 -20.13
CA SER A 93 13.12 -11.45 -20.21
C SER A 93 11.95 -10.96 -19.31
N VAL A 94 10.73 -11.41 -19.59
CA VAL A 94 9.56 -11.08 -18.76
C VAL A 94 9.72 -11.55 -17.31
N TYR A 95 10.39 -12.69 -17.09
CA TYR A 95 10.67 -13.23 -15.74
C TYR A 95 11.67 -12.36 -14.97
N GLU A 96 12.73 -11.87 -15.63
CA GLU A 96 13.69 -10.95 -15.01
C GLU A 96 13.07 -9.62 -14.68
N ILE A 97 12.17 -9.11 -15.53
CA ILE A 97 11.40 -7.88 -15.28
C ILE A 97 10.47 -8.08 -14.07
N ALA A 98 9.70 -9.17 -14.04
CA ALA A 98 8.80 -9.47 -12.94
C ALA A 98 9.56 -9.55 -11.61
N GLN A 99 10.70 -10.23 -11.57
CA GLN A 99 11.50 -10.33 -10.35
C GLN A 99 12.09 -8.98 -9.95
N TYR A 100 12.64 -8.22 -10.89
CA TYR A 100 13.23 -6.91 -10.63
C TYR A 100 12.22 -5.93 -10.00
N TYR A 101 11.02 -5.80 -10.59
CA TYR A 101 10.00 -4.89 -10.05
C TYR A 101 9.31 -5.42 -8.78
N THR A 102 9.28 -6.75 -8.58
CA THR A 102 8.87 -7.34 -7.30
C THR A 102 9.83 -6.92 -6.18
N ASP A 103 11.13 -7.03 -6.42
CA ASP A 103 12.16 -6.64 -5.44
C ASP A 103 12.10 -5.12 -5.18
N ALA A 104 11.99 -4.31 -6.22
CA ALA A 104 11.84 -2.86 -6.10
C ALA A 104 10.60 -2.47 -5.28
N PHE A 105 9.47 -3.13 -5.51
CA PHE A 105 8.25 -2.91 -4.73
C PHE A 105 8.43 -3.20 -3.25
N PHE A 106 9.04 -4.34 -2.90
CA PHE A 106 9.27 -4.66 -1.49
C PHE A 106 10.34 -3.78 -0.82
N GLU A 107 11.33 -3.29 -1.57
CA GLU A 107 12.25 -2.28 -1.08
C GLU A 107 11.55 -0.94 -0.78
N ASP A 108 10.61 -0.51 -1.63
CA ASP A 108 9.81 0.68 -1.34
C ASP A 108 8.88 0.45 -0.14
N CYS A 109 8.25 -0.74 -0.03
CA CYS A 109 7.47 -1.12 1.16
C CYS A 109 8.32 -1.05 2.44
N LYS A 110 9.56 -1.56 2.41
CA LYS A 110 10.48 -1.52 3.55
C LYS A 110 10.82 -0.08 3.97
N LYS A 111 11.13 0.80 3.00
CA LYS A 111 11.41 2.23 3.27
C LYS A 111 10.20 2.96 3.86
N LEU A 112 9.00 2.49 3.58
CA LEU A 112 7.74 3.02 4.12
C LEU A 112 7.28 2.30 5.40
N ASN A 113 8.07 1.41 5.99
CA ASN A 113 7.69 0.59 7.13
C ASN A 113 6.39 -0.21 6.92
N ILE A 114 6.12 -0.61 5.66
CA ILE A 114 5.02 -1.49 5.31
C ILE A 114 5.44 -2.93 5.59
N LYS A 115 4.67 -3.61 6.43
CA LYS A 115 4.92 -5.01 6.79
C LYS A 115 4.67 -5.92 5.59
N LYS A 116 5.62 -6.80 5.28
CA LYS A 116 5.43 -7.83 4.26
C LYS A 116 4.31 -8.79 4.70
N PRO A 117 3.34 -9.14 3.82
CA PRO A 117 2.32 -10.12 4.13
C PRO A 117 2.91 -11.49 4.52
N GLN A 118 2.17 -12.26 5.31
CA GLN A 118 2.59 -13.60 5.72
C GLN A 118 2.74 -14.53 4.52
N TYR A 119 1.84 -14.44 3.56
CA TYR A 119 1.90 -15.15 2.30
C TYR A 119 1.97 -14.16 1.14
N VAL A 120 2.96 -14.34 0.30
CA VAL A 120 3.13 -13.61 -0.98
C VAL A 120 3.33 -14.65 -2.06
N SER A 121 2.48 -14.65 -3.07
CA SER A 121 2.51 -15.67 -4.12
C SER A 121 2.43 -15.05 -5.50
N LYS A 122 3.20 -15.60 -6.45
CA LYS A 122 3.16 -15.19 -7.85
C LYS A 122 1.95 -15.80 -8.54
N ALA A 123 1.32 -15.03 -9.42
CA ALA A 123 0.19 -15.53 -10.21
C ALA A 123 0.58 -16.71 -11.10
N SER A 124 1.79 -16.70 -11.65
CA SER A 124 2.32 -17.80 -12.48
C SER A 124 2.49 -19.14 -11.75
N ASP A 125 2.50 -19.15 -10.42
CA ASP A 125 2.66 -20.37 -9.63
C ASP A 125 1.35 -21.16 -9.46
N HIS A 126 0.19 -20.63 -9.90
CA HIS A 126 -1.14 -21.18 -9.64
C HIS A 126 -1.93 -21.59 -10.89
N ILE A 127 -1.25 -21.81 -12.01
CA ILE A 127 -1.89 -22.10 -13.30
C ILE A 127 -2.80 -23.34 -13.24
N ASP A 128 -2.37 -24.41 -12.61
CA ASP A 128 -3.17 -25.63 -12.47
C ASP A 128 -4.43 -25.39 -11.61
N ASP A 129 -4.30 -24.60 -10.57
CA ASP A 129 -5.43 -24.25 -9.70
C ASP A 129 -6.46 -23.39 -10.47
N TYR A 130 -6.02 -22.48 -11.35
CA TYR A 130 -6.91 -21.72 -12.22
C TYR A 130 -7.67 -22.62 -13.19
N ILE A 131 -6.96 -23.58 -13.81
CA ILE A 131 -7.59 -24.54 -14.71
C ILE A 131 -8.68 -25.32 -13.98
N HIS A 132 -8.41 -25.83 -12.78
CA HIS A 132 -9.40 -26.54 -11.97
C HIS A 132 -10.62 -25.68 -11.63
N MET A 133 -10.41 -24.40 -11.25
CA MET A 133 -11.52 -23.50 -10.97
C MET A 133 -12.37 -23.28 -12.23
N ILE A 134 -11.75 -23.03 -13.38
CA ILE A 134 -12.43 -22.82 -14.66
C ILE A 134 -13.21 -24.07 -15.09
N GLU A 135 -12.64 -25.26 -14.96
CA GLU A 135 -13.33 -26.52 -15.28
C GLU A 135 -14.62 -26.69 -14.46
N LYS A 136 -14.56 -26.35 -13.14
CA LYS A 136 -15.74 -26.38 -12.29
C LYS A 136 -16.78 -25.36 -12.72
N LEU A 137 -16.36 -24.11 -13.01
CA LEU A 137 -17.26 -23.06 -13.46
C LEU A 137 -17.96 -23.40 -14.80
N LEU A 138 -17.24 -24.04 -15.72
CA LEU A 138 -17.79 -24.56 -16.97
C LEU A 138 -18.81 -25.68 -16.72
N LYS A 139 -18.46 -26.67 -15.87
CA LYS A 139 -19.32 -27.79 -15.50
C LYS A 139 -20.61 -27.33 -14.84
N ASP A 140 -20.52 -26.33 -13.97
CA ASP A 140 -21.65 -25.80 -13.20
C ASP A 140 -22.48 -24.77 -14.01
N GLY A 141 -22.05 -24.44 -15.24
CA GLY A 141 -22.77 -23.57 -16.17
C GLY A 141 -22.64 -22.06 -15.92
N TYR A 142 -21.62 -21.65 -15.14
CA TYR A 142 -21.26 -20.24 -14.91
C TYR A 142 -20.29 -19.69 -15.95
N ALA A 143 -19.62 -20.58 -16.69
CA ALA A 143 -18.69 -20.20 -17.74
C ALA A 143 -19.07 -20.86 -19.07
N TYR A 144 -18.53 -20.34 -20.18
CA TYR A 144 -18.73 -20.88 -21.52
C TYR A 144 -17.50 -20.66 -22.41
N GLN A 145 -17.38 -21.47 -23.44
CA GLN A 145 -16.33 -21.33 -24.46
C GLN A 145 -16.88 -20.59 -25.68
N ALA A 146 -16.11 -19.66 -26.20
CA ALA A 146 -16.38 -18.99 -27.45
C ALA A 146 -15.07 -18.55 -28.12
N ASN A 147 -14.93 -18.78 -29.42
CA ASN A 147 -13.76 -18.43 -30.22
C ASN A 147 -12.41 -18.90 -29.61
N GLY A 148 -12.40 -20.09 -28.98
CA GLY A 148 -11.22 -20.63 -28.31
C GLY A 148 -10.97 -20.12 -26.88
N ASN A 149 -11.61 -19.06 -26.46
CA ASN A 149 -11.48 -18.50 -25.12
C ASN A 149 -12.57 -19.03 -24.18
N VAL A 150 -12.32 -18.90 -22.87
CA VAL A 150 -13.29 -19.20 -21.82
C VAL A 150 -13.71 -17.91 -21.13
N TYR A 151 -15.02 -17.66 -21.08
CA TYR A 151 -15.60 -16.48 -20.46
C TYR A 151 -16.51 -16.86 -19.31
N PHE A 152 -16.56 -16.00 -18.28
CA PHE A 152 -17.56 -16.06 -17.22
C PHE A 152 -18.86 -15.35 -17.69
N ASP A 153 -20.01 -16.00 -17.48
CA ASP A 153 -21.34 -15.50 -17.82
C ASP A 153 -21.93 -14.71 -16.64
N VAL A 154 -21.76 -13.39 -16.66
CA VAL A 154 -22.22 -12.52 -15.56
C VAL A 154 -23.74 -12.54 -15.38
N SER A 155 -24.51 -12.95 -16.39
CA SER A 155 -25.96 -13.08 -16.28
C SER A 155 -26.43 -14.14 -15.28
N LYS A 156 -25.51 -15.03 -14.90
CA LYS A 156 -25.74 -16.08 -13.88
C LYS A 156 -25.62 -15.55 -12.45
N MET A 157 -25.12 -14.32 -12.27
CA MET A 157 -24.90 -13.68 -10.96
C MET A 157 -25.83 -12.47 -10.78
N PRO A 158 -27.02 -12.66 -10.15
CA PRO A 158 -28.01 -11.59 -10.00
C PRO A 158 -27.49 -10.33 -9.31
N ASN A 159 -26.53 -10.49 -8.39
CA ASN A 159 -25.94 -9.42 -7.58
C ASN A 159 -24.61 -8.88 -8.12
N TYR A 160 -24.27 -9.15 -9.39
CA TYR A 160 -22.96 -8.81 -9.97
C TYR A 160 -22.58 -7.34 -9.77
N TYR A 161 -23.52 -6.41 -9.87
CA TYR A 161 -23.28 -4.98 -9.72
C TYR A 161 -23.40 -4.45 -8.28
N GLN A 162 -23.65 -5.32 -7.29
CA GLN A 162 -23.89 -4.90 -5.90
C GLN A 162 -22.70 -4.12 -5.32
N LEU A 163 -21.48 -4.59 -5.50
CA LEU A 163 -20.29 -3.92 -4.97
C LEU A 163 -20.10 -2.53 -5.57
N SER A 164 -20.18 -2.43 -6.89
CA SER A 164 -19.98 -1.16 -7.62
C SER A 164 -21.16 -0.19 -7.44
N GLY A 165 -22.36 -0.72 -7.22
CA GLY A 165 -23.61 0.06 -7.23
C GLY A 165 -23.93 0.65 -8.59
N LYS A 166 -23.28 0.19 -9.67
CA LYS A 166 -23.57 0.63 -11.03
C LYS A 166 -24.87 0.04 -11.52
N ASN A 167 -25.60 0.81 -12.34
CA ASN A 167 -26.75 0.29 -13.06
C ASN A 167 -26.26 -0.35 -14.38
N PRO A 168 -26.68 -1.57 -14.74
CA PRO A 168 -26.35 -2.18 -16.03
C PRO A 168 -26.64 -1.30 -17.25
N ASP A 169 -27.71 -0.50 -17.17
CA ASP A 169 -28.10 0.39 -18.27
C ASP A 169 -27.14 1.60 -18.41
N ASP A 170 -26.57 2.09 -17.33
CA ASP A 170 -25.57 3.18 -17.36
C ASP A 170 -24.26 2.70 -18.02
N LEU A 171 -23.92 1.42 -17.89
CA LEU A 171 -22.74 0.84 -18.52
C LEU A 171 -22.89 0.68 -20.03
N LYS A 172 -24.11 0.50 -20.54
CA LYS A 172 -24.38 0.47 -21.98
C LYS A 172 -24.18 1.85 -22.63
N VAL A 173 -24.39 2.93 -21.88
CA VAL A 173 -24.21 4.31 -22.34
C VAL A 173 -22.74 4.76 -22.25
N ALA A 174 -21.98 4.19 -21.30
CA ALA A 174 -20.57 4.53 -21.07
C ALA A 174 -19.58 3.76 -21.96
N VAL A 175 -20.06 2.92 -22.87
CA VAL A 175 -19.22 2.27 -23.88
C VAL A 175 -18.68 3.36 -24.80
N ARG A 176 -17.39 3.71 -24.63
CA ARG A 176 -16.69 4.60 -25.56
C ARG A 176 -16.76 3.98 -26.95
N ASP A 177 -17.08 4.79 -27.95
CA ASP A 177 -17.16 4.38 -29.37
C ASP A 177 -15.88 3.73 -29.90
N ASP A 178 -14.76 3.81 -29.14
CA ASP A 178 -13.42 3.32 -29.51
C ASP A 178 -13.10 1.92 -28.99
N VAL A 179 -13.97 1.27 -28.18
CA VAL A 179 -13.73 -0.11 -27.70
C VAL A 179 -14.36 -1.07 -28.70
N GLU A 180 -13.53 -1.75 -29.49
CA GLU A 180 -13.98 -2.86 -30.33
C GLU A 180 -14.62 -3.94 -29.44
N HIS A 181 -15.94 -4.12 -29.56
CA HIS A 181 -16.66 -5.15 -28.84
C HIS A 181 -16.15 -6.53 -29.22
N ASP A 182 -15.80 -7.33 -28.22
CA ASP A 182 -15.62 -8.75 -28.42
C ASP A 182 -16.97 -9.39 -28.72
N THR A 183 -17.21 -9.59 -30.02
CA THR A 183 -18.49 -10.11 -30.55
C THR A 183 -18.79 -11.54 -30.13
N PHE A 184 -17.84 -12.22 -29.48
CA PHE A 184 -17.99 -13.58 -28.97
C PHE A 184 -18.54 -13.63 -27.53
N LYS A 185 -18.52 -12.52 -26.80
CA LYS A 185 -19.15 -12.42 -25.47
C LYS A 185 -20.68 -12.43 -25.61
N LYS A 186 -21.36 -13.20 -24.73
CA LYS A 186 -22.83 -13.22 -24.65
C LYS A 186 -23.37 -11.91 -24.10
N ASN A 187 -22.67 -11.35 -23.10
CA ASN A 187 -22.93 -10.03 -22.54
C ASN A 187 -21.66 -9.17 -22.60
N PRO A 188 -21.80 -7.85 -22.82
CA PRO A 188 -20.63 -6.95 -22.81
C PRO A 188 -19.82 -7.00 -21.50
N ALA A 189 -20.47 -7.31 -20.38
CA ALA A 189 -19.84 -7.38 -19.06
C ALA A 189 -19.20 -8.75 -18.76
N ASP A 190 -19.38 -9.77 -19.60
CA ASP A 190 -18.72 -11.05 -19.45
C ASP A 190 -17.20 -10.85 -19.50
N PHE A 191 -16.46 -11.59 -18.71
CA PHE A 191 -15.01 -11.40 -18.59
C PHE A 191 -14.25 -12.72 -18.87
N GLY A 192 -13.03 -12.57 -19.38
CA GLY A 192 -12.19 -13.71 -19.74
C GLY A 192 -11.67 -14.43 -18.52
N LEU A 193 -11.74 -15.76 -18.53
CA LEU A 193 -11.13 -16.66 -17.55
C LEU A 193 -9.87 -17.32 -18.11
N TRP A 194 -9.87 -17.63 -19.42
CA TRP A 194 -8.72 -18.21 -20.12
C TRP A 194 -8.72 -17.76 -21.58
N PHE A 195 -7.56 -17.29 -22.06
CA PHE A 195 -7.39 -16.78 -23.41
C PHE A 195 -6.45 -17.70 -24.22
N THR A 196 -6.95 -18.30 -25.28
CA THR A 196 -6.15 -19.04 -26.27
C THR A 196 -6.01 -18.25 -27.57
N ASN A 197 -6.99 -17.39 -27.84
CA ASN A 197 -7.04 -16.55 -29.03
C ASN A 197 -7.21 -15.10 -28.60
N SER A 198 -6.15 -14.29 -28.76
CA SER A 198 -6.12 -12.87 -28.49
C SER A 198 -5.67 -12.13 -29.73
N LYS A 199 -6.22 -10.93 -29.98
CA LYS A 199 -5.78 -10.02 -31.04
C LYS A 199 -4.28 -9.67 -30.92
N PHE A 200 -3.75 -9.75 -29.71
CA PHE A 200 -2.35 -9.47 -29.39
C PHE A 200 -1.61 -10.80 -29.19
N ASN A 201 -1.07 -11.37 -30.28
CA ASN A 201 -0.33 -12.62 -30.27
C ASN A 201 1.01 -12.59 -29.48
N ASN A 202 1.35 -11.46 -28.86
CA ASN A 202 2.66 -11.19 -28.25
C ASN A 202 2.71 -11.55 -26.75
N GLN A 203 1.78 -12.35 -26.23
CA GLN A 203 1.86 -12.86 -24.86
C GLN A 203 3.10 -13.77 -24.73
N ALA A 204 4.02 -13.36 -23.86
CA ALA A 204 5.28 -14.09 -23.66
C ALA A 204 5.11 -15.33 -22.78
N MET A 205 4.07 -15.35 -21.92
CA MET A 205 3.81 -16.45 -20.99
C MET A 205 2.52 -17.16 -21.37
N LYS A 206 2.62 -18.43 -21.72
CA LYS A 206 1.49 -19.27 -22.10
C LYS A 206 1.68 -20.68 -21.53
N TRP A 207 0.58 -21.32 -21.19
CA TRP A 207 0.54 -22.66 -20.62
C TRP A 207 -0.47 -23.55 -21.34
N ASP A 208 -0.22 -24.85 -21.30
CA ASP A 208 -1.17 -25.84 -21.79
C ASP A 208 -2.44 -25.85 -20.91
N SER A 209 -3.59 -26.01 -21.53
CA SER A 209 -4.87 -26.17 -20.85
C SER A 209 -5.82 -27.08 -21.65
N PRO A 210 -6.93 -27.55 -21.05
CA PRO A 210 -7.96 -28.34 -21.78
C PRO A 210 -8.58 -27.57 -22.97
N TRP A 211 -8.46 -26.24 -23.00
CA TRP A 211 -9.02 -25.37 -24.05
C TRP A 211 -7.98 -24.98 -25.12
N GLY A 212 -6.72 -25.35 -24.90
CA GLY A 212 -5.58 -25.01 -25.74
C GLY A 212 -4.50 -24.22 -25.03
N VAL A 213 -3.39 -23.95 -25.71
CA VAL A 213 -2.29 -23.15 -25.19
C VAL A 213 -2.73 -21.70 -25.03
N GLY A 214 -2.62 -21.16 -23.81
CA GLY A 214 -3.14 -19.83 -23.50
C GLY A 214 -2.65 -19.30 -22.15
N TYR A 215 -3.37 -18.32 -21.63
CA TYR A 215 -3.06 -17.65 -20.35
C TYR A 215 -4.35 -17.29 -19.58
N PRO A 216 -4.27 -17.18 -18.23
CA PRO A 216 -5.45 -16.85 -17.41
C PRO A 216 -5.88 -15.40 -17.58
N GLY A 217 -7.16 -15.15 -17.33
CA GLY A 217 -7.68 -13.80 -17.11
C GLY A 217 -7.17 -13.19 -15.80
N TRP A 218 -7.17 -11.87 -15.71
CA TRP A 218 -6.61 -11.17 -14.56
C TRP A 218 -7.33 -11.45 -13.22
N HIS A 219 -8.64 -11.62 -13.24
CA HIS A 219 -9.44 -11.67 -12.03
C HIS A 219 -9.35 -13.00 -11.29
N ILE A 220 -9.05 -14.10 -12.01
CA ILE A 220 -8.98 -15.44 -11.41
C ILE A 220 -7.78 -15.61 -10.48
N GLU A 221 -6.71 -14.82 -10.69
CA GLU A 221 -5.51 -14.86 -9.88
C GLU A 221 -5.83 -14.58 -8.41
N CYS A 222 -6.44 -13.42 -8.12
CA CYS A 222 -6.74 -13.01 -6.76
C CYS A 222 -7.74 -13.95 -6.07
N SER A 223 -8.80 -14.36 -6.77
CA SER A 223 -9.77 -15.30 -6.23
C SER A 223 -9.13 -16.61 -5.82
N ASN A 224 -8.33 -17.19 -6.71
CA ASN A 224 -7.74 -18.50 -6.47
C ASN A 224 -6.64 -18.43 -5.40
N ILE A 225 -5.72 -17.48 -5.48
CA ILE A 225 -4.65 -17.31 -4.48
C ILE A 225 -5.24 -17.06 -3.09
N ALA A 226 -6.30 -16.23 -2.99
CA ALA A 226 -6.98 -16.01 -1.73
C ALA A 226 -7.61 -17.30 -1.18
N ILE A 227 -8.31 -18.07 -2.00
CA ILE A 227 -8.91 -19.36 -1.60
C ILE A 227 -7.83 -20.35 -1.19
N HIS A 228 -6.72 -20.43 -1.95
CA HIS A 228 -5.61 -21.33 -1.68
C HIS A 228 -4.99 -21.13 -0.29
N PHE A 229 -4.66 -19.89 0.07
CA PHE A 229 -3.96 -19.58 1.34
C PHE A 229 -4.90 -19.31 2.52
N LEU A 230 -6.08 -18.77 2.26
CA LEU A 230 -7.00 -18.29 3.31
C LEU A 230 -8.27 -19.16 3.43
N GLY A 231 -8.51 -20.04 2.44
CA GLY A 231 -9.68 -20.93 2.41
C GLY A 231 -10.95 -20.25 1.91
N GLU A 232 -12.07 -20.95 2.08
CA GLU A 232 -13.34 -20.61 1.45
C GLU A 232 -14.10 -19.43 2.10
N TYR A 233 -13.69 -18.99 3.30
CA TYR A 233 -14.30 -17.90 4.05
C TYR A 233 -13.27 -16.84 4.34
N LEU A 234 -13.37 -15.72 3.63
CA LEU A 234 -12.49 -14.57 3.78
C LEU A 234 -13.18 -13.51 4.65
N ASP A 235 -12.44 -12.93 5.61
CA ASP A 235 -12.98 -11.85 6.42
C ASP A 235 -12.91 -10.51 5.68
N ILE A 236 -11.73 -10.11 5.22
CA ILE A 236 -11.48 -8.80 4.63
C ILE A 236 -10.77 -8.95 3.28
N HIS A 237 -11.26 -8.25 2.26
CA HIS A 237 -10.58 -8.06 0.99
C HIS A 237 -10.33 -6.56 0.76
N CYS A 238 -9.09 -6.18 0.47
CA CYS A 238 -8.68 -4.80 0.28
C CYS A 238 -8.12 -4.52 -1.11
N GLY A 239 -8.24 -3.26 -1.54
CA GLY A 239 -7.61 -2.71 -2.74
C GLY A 239 -7.85 -1.21 -2.88
N GLY A 240 -7.52 -0.64 -4.02
CA GLY A 240 -7.91 0.71 -4.40
C GLY A 240 -9.37 0.80 -4.85
N VAL A 241 -9.97 1.99 -4.85
CA VAL A 241 -11.34 2.18 -5.37
C VAL A 241 -11.48 1.83 -6.84
N ASP A 242 -10.41 1.82 -7.61
CA ASP A 242 -10.36 1.35 -8.99
C ASP A 242 -10.55 -0.17 -9.12
N ASN A 243 -10.22 -0.94 -8.08
CA ASN A 243 -10.50 -2.37 -8.05
C ASN A 243 -11.99 -2.70 -7.85
N ILE A 244 -12.83 -1.79 -7.36
CA ILE A 244 -14.26 -2.05 -7.11
C ILE A 244 -14.93 -2.63 -8.34
N PHE A 245 -14.66 -2.03 -9.51
CA PHE A 245 -15.21 -2.46 -10.79
C PHE A 245 -14.21 -2.22 -11.93
N PRO A 246 -13.93 -3.24 -12.77
CA PRO A 246 -14.56 -4.57 -12.77
C PRO A 246 -13.92 -5.60 -11.82
N HIS A 247 -12.68 -5.39 -11.31
CA HIS A 247 -11.82 -6.42 -10.72
C HIS A 247 -12.50 -7.16 -9.56
N HIS A 248 -12.81 -6.49 -8.45
CA HIS A 248 -13.44 -7.14 -7.28
C HIS A 248 -14.86 -7.62 -7.55
N SER A 249 -15.61 -6.94 -8.44
CA SER A 249 -16.92 -7.45 -8.86
C SER A 249 -16.81 -8.79 -9.59
N ASN A 250 -15.78 -8.97 -10.43
CA ASN A 250 -15.48 -10.21 -11.12
C ASN A 250 -15.00 -11.29 -10.15
N GLU A 251 -14.18 -10.92 -9.17
CA GLU A 251 -13.73 -11.85 -8.14
C GLU A 251 -14.90 -12.38 -7.29
N ILE A 252 -15.83 -11.51 -6.88
CA ILE A 252 -17.06 -11.94 -6.17
C ILE A 252 -17.81 -12.95 -7.03
N ALA A 253 -18.05 -12.62 -8.30
CA ALA A 253 -18.84 -13.45 -9.20
C ALA A 253 -18.23 -14.84 -9.36
N GLN A 254 -16.94 -14.94 -9.68
CA GLN A 254 -16.29 -16.22 -9.92
C GLN A 254 -16.05 -17.03 -8.64
N SER A 255 -15.70 -16.37 -7.53
CA SER A 255 -15.45 -17.06 -6.26
C SER A 255 -16.74 -17.60 -5.65
N GLU A 256 -17.82 -16.82 -5.61
CA GLU A 256 -19.09 -17.25 -5.06
C GLU A 256 -19.78 -18.31 -5.96
N ALA A 257 -19.61 -18.23 -7.30
CA ALA A 257 -20.04 -19.29 -8.21
C ALA A 257 -19.25 -20.59 -8.00
N TYR A 258 -17.94 -20.51 -7.80
CA TYR A 258 -17.08 -21.65 -7.54
C TYR A 258 -17.38 -22.33 -6.19
N LEU A 259 -17.54 -21.53 -5.13
CA LEU A 259 -17.75 -22.03 -3.77
C LEU A 259 -19.22 -22.40 -3.48
N GLY A 260 -20.18 -21.76 -4.13
CA GLY A 260 -21.60 -21.94 -3.89
C GLY A 260 -22.14 -21.21 -2.65
N HIS A 261 -21.37 -20.29 -2.09
CA HIS A 261 -21.74 -19.45 -0.94
C HIS A 261 -21.03 -18.10 -0.98
N LYS A 262 -21.43 -17.16 -0.11
CA LYS A 262 -20.75 -15.87 0.05
C LYS A 262 -19.31 -16.09 0.45
N TRP A 263 -18.37 -15.48 -0.29
CA TRP A 263 -16.94 -15.68 -0.12
C TRP A 263 -16.33 -14.75 0.92
N CYS A 264 -16.53 -13.42 0.76
CA CYS A 264 -15.89 -12.40 1.59
C CYS A 264 -16.89 -11.54 2.34
N ASN A 265 -16.62 -11.24 3.63
CA ASN A 265 -17.51 -10.47 4.47
C ASN A 265 -17.37 -8.97 4.29
N TYR A 266 -16.12 -8.45 4.27
CA TYR A 266 -15.84 -7.02 4.25
C TYR A 266 -14.96 -6.65 3.06
N TRP A 267 -15.44 -5.71 2.24
CA TRP A 267 -14.72 -5.14 1.11
C TRP A 267 -14.29 -3.72 1.46
N MET A 268 -12.98 -3.48 1.57
CA MET A 268 -12.44 -2.21 2.00
C MET A 268 -11.55 -1.60 0.91
N HIS A 269 -11.78 -0.31 0.60
CA HIS A 269 -11.10 0.34 -0.53
C HIS A 269 -10.49 1.68 -0.11
N GLY A 270 -9.21 1.85 -0.48
CA GLY A 270 -8.49 3.11 -0.35
C GLY A 270 -8.80 4.06 -1.51
N GLU A 271 -9.07 5.32 -1.19
CA GLU A 271 -9.31 6.37 -2.18
C GLU A 271 -8.05 6.84 -2.90
N TYR A 272 -8.23 7.47 -4.04
CA TYR A 272 -7.16 7.94 -4.89
C TYR A 272 -6.24 8.97 -4.22
N LEU A 273 -4.98 8.92 -4.63
CA LEU A 273 -4.08 10.04 -4.56
C LEU A 273 -4.21 10.81 -5.89
N ASN A 274 -4.67 12.06 -5.82
CA ASN A 274 -4.83 12.94 -6.98
C ASN A 274 -3.66 13.93 -7.02
N ASP A 275 -3.22 14.30 -8.20
CA ASP A 275 -2.37 15.47 -8.43
C ASP A 275 -3.21 16.66 -8.91
N GLU A 276 -2.57 17.78 -9.25
CA GLU A 276 -3.24 18.99 -9.74
C GLU A 276 -4.01 18.77 -11.07
N THR A 277 -3.74 17.68 -11.78
CA THR A 277 -4.37 17.32 -13.06
C THR A 277 -5.50 16.31 -12.91
N GLY A 278 -5.72 15.75 -11.71
CA GLY A 278 -6.73 14.76 -11.40
C GLY A 278 -6.15 13.45 -10.84
N LYS A 279 -6.68 12.29 -11.23
CA LYS A 279 -6.13 10.98 -10.81
C LYS A 279 -4.69 10.86 -11.30
N MET A 280 -3.78 10.59 -10.37
CA MET A 280 -2.38 10.32 -10.70
C MET A 280 -2.28 9.12 -11.63
N SER A 281 -1.65 9.30 -12.80
CA SER A 281 -1.46 8.25 -13.79
C SER A 281 -0.12 8.39 -14.50
N LYS A 282 0.40 7.28 -15.04
CA LYS A 282 1.67 7.23 -15.78
C LYS A 282 1.71 8.14 -17.03
N SER A 283 0.57 8.57 -17.54
CA SER A 283 0.44 9.32 -18.78
C SER A 283 0.41 10.84 -18.62
N ASN A 284 0.24 11.37 -17.39
CA ASN A 284 -0.10 12.77 -17.16
C ASN A 284 1.04 13.62 -16.59
N GLY A 285 2.31 13.26 -16.75
CA GLY A 285 3.43 14.08 -16.29
C GLY A 285 4.58 13.28 -15.69
N GLU A 286 5.27 13.84 -14.67
CA GLU A 286 6.37 13.16 -13.99
C GLU A 286 5.84 11.89 -13.28
N PHE A 287 6.46 10.74 -13.57
CA PHE A 287 6.07 9.47 -12.94
C PHE A 287 6.55 9.45 -11.49
N LEU A 288 5.66 9.81 -10.58
CA LEU A 288 5.96 10.02 -9.15
C LEU A 288 6.16 8.67 -8.43
N THR A 289 7.40 8.23 -8.36
CA THR A 289 7.83 7.06 -7.56
C THR A 289 8.38 7.49 -6.20
N LEU A 290 8.51 6.52 -5.27
CA LEU A 290 9.18 6.80 -4.00
C LEU A 290 10.65 7.15 -4.21
N SER A 291 11.33 6.48 -5.15
CA SER A 291 12.73 6.78 -5.50
C SER A 291 12.90 8.23 -5.95
N LEU A 292 11.99 8.75 -6.77
CA LEU A 292 12.01 10.15 -7.19
C LEU A 292 11.84 11.12 -6.00
N LEU A 293 10.96 10.80 -5.05
CA LEU A 293 10.84 11.61 -3.82
C LEU A 293 12.15 11.61 -3.03
N ILE A 294 12.80 10.44 -2.90
CA ILE A 294 14.10 10.32 -2.22
C ILE A 294 15.19 11.12 -2.95
N GLU A 295 15.26 11.05 -4.29
CA GLU A 295 16.20 11.85 -5.10
C GLU A 295 16.00 13.36 -4.92
N LYS A 296 14.77 13.78 -4.68
CA LYS A 296 14.42 15.18 -4.36
C LYS A 296 14.68 15.55 -2.87
N GLY A 297 15.20 14.61 -2.05
CA GLY A 297 15.55 14.83 -0.66
C GLY A 297 14.43 14.58 0.35
N TYR A 298 13.34 13.95 -0.04
CA TYR A 298 12.25 13.60 0.86
C TYR A 298 12.53 12.30 1.62
N ASP A 299 12.34 12.32 2.94
CA ASP A 299 12.31 11.11 3.76
C ASP A 299 11.04 10.29 3.41
N PRO A 300 11.17 8.98 3.10
CA PRO A 300 10.03 8.10 2.83
C PRO A 300 8.95 8.13 3.92
N LEU A 301 9.32 8.22 5.18
CA LEU A 301 8.37 8.25 6.28
C LEU A 301 7.60 9.56 6.37
N SER A 302 8.11 10.65 5.79
CA SER A 302 7.34 11.88 5.60
C SER A 302 6.18 11.67 4.62
N TYR A 303 6.37 10.85 3.59
CA TYR A 303 5.26 10.46 2.69
C TYR A 303 4.26 9.55 3.40
N ARG A 304 4.73 8.59 4.22
CA ARG A 304 3.83 7.80 5.06
C ARG A 304 3.02 8.71 5.99
N TYR A 305 3.67 9.64 6.69
CA TYR A 305 3.01 10.61 7.56
C TYR A 305 1.95 11.44 6.80
N PHE A 306 2.28 11.94 5.61
CA PHE A 306 1.35 12.64 4.72
C PHE A 306 0.09 11.82 4.43
N CYS A 307 0.23 10.52 4.17
CA CYS A 307 -0.91 9.64 3.96
C CYS A 307 -1.77 9.47 5.22
N LEU A 308 -1.14 9.42 6.42
CA LEU A 308 -1.83 9.22 7.69
C LEU A 308 -2.62 10.45 8.16
N GLU A 309 -2.29 11.65 7.68
CA GLU A 309 -3.03 12.88 7.98
C GLU A 309 -4.45 12.89 7.39
N SER A 310 -4.73 11.99 6.43
CA SER A 310 -6.02 11.87 5.77
C SER A 310 -6.64 10.50 5.98
N HIS A 311 -7.96 10.47 6.14
CA HIS A 311 -8.70 9.21 6.18
C HIS A 311 -8.55 8.44 4.86
N TYR A 312 -8.38 7.10 4.90
CA TYR A 312 -8.14 6.26 3.72
C TYR A 312 -9.24 6.35 2.66
N ARG A 313 -10.50 6.62 3.05
CA ARG A 313 -11.66 6.80 2.16
C ARG A 313 -11.83 8.22 1.61
N LYS A 314 -10.92 9.14 1.91
CA LYS A 314 -10.94 10.49 1.33
C LYS A 314 -9.89 10.60 0.24
N GLN A 315 -10.25 11.24 -0.85
CA GLN A 315 -9.26 11.63 -1.85
C GLN A 315 -8.21 12.52 -1.22
N LEU A 316 -6.95 12.27 -1.53
CA LEU A 316 -5.83 13.04 -1.03
C LEU A 316 -5.16 13.75 -2.20
N ALA A 317 -5.07 15.08 -2.13
CA ALA A 317 -4.42 15.87 -3.14
C ALA A 317 -2.91 15.96 -2.85
N PHE A 318 -2.12 15.43 -3.78
CA PHE A 318 -0.67 15.54 -3.75
C PHE A 318 -0.22 16.82 -4.46
N SER A 319 0.67 17.55 -3.81
CA SER A 319 1.57 18.50 -4.43
C SER A 319 2.86 18.54 -3.61
N TYR A 320 3.96 18.97 -4.19
CA TYR A 320 5.21 19.13 -3.41
C TYR A 320 5.00 20.06 -2.21
N ALA A 321 4.22 21.13 -2.37
CA ALA A 321 3.88 22.04 -1.27
C ALA A 321 3.08 21.34 -0.14
N SER A 322 2.19 20.38 -0.46
CA SER A 322 1.49 19.60 0.57
C SER A 322 2.42 18.60 1.26
N LEU A 323 3.32 18.00 0.52
CA LEU A 323 4.35 17.11 1.08
C LEU A 323 5.32 17.88 1.98
N ASP A 324 5.78 19.09 1.58
CA ASP A 324 6.66 19.96 2.39
C ASP A 324 6.04 20.31 3.75
N ARG A 325 4.72 20.54 3.79
CA ARG A 325 4.00 20.74 5.06
C ARG A 325 4.04 19.48 5.94
N ALA A 326 3.81 18.32 5.35
CA ALA A 326 3.88 17.05 6.06
C ALA A 326 5.29 16.75 6.56
N VAL A 327 6.34 17.03 5.76
CA VAL A 327 7.75 16.96 6.17
C VAL A 327 7.99 17.83 7.40
N SER A 328 7.58 19.10 7.34
CA SER A 328 7.75 20.02 8.46
C SER A 328 7.02 19.57 9.74
N SER A 329 5.81 19.02 9.59
CA SER A 329 5.02 18.46 10.69
C SER A 329 5.69 17.23 11.29
N TYR A 330 6.15 16.31 10.47
CA TYR A 330 6.83 15.07 10.89
C TYR A 330 8.17 15.37 11.58
N GLN A 331 8.99 16.26 11.03
CA GLN A 331 10.23 16.69 11.66
C GLN A 331 9.99 17.40 13.01
N SER A 332 8.98 18.27 13.10
CA SER A 332 8.58 18.90 14.36
C SER A 332 8.13 17.86 15.39
N LEU A 333 7.41 16.80 14.96
CA LEU A 333 7.00 15.71 15.81
C LEU A 333 8.22 14.95 16.36
N LYS A 334 9.15 14.53 15.50
CA LYS A 334 10.41 13.86 15.89
C LYS A 334 11.25 14.73 16.85
N SER A 335 11.36 16.02 16.56
CA SER A 335 12.12 16.96 17.42
C SER A 335 11.52 17.08 18.83
N LYS A 336 10.18 17.15 18.96
CA LYS A 336 9.51 17.17 20.27
C LYS A 336 9.74 15.88 21.05
N ILE A 337 9.65 14.74 20.39
CA ILE A 337 9.88 13.44 21.02
C ILE A 337 11.34 13.32 21.47
N LYS A 338 12.30 13.73 20.63
CA LYS A 338 13.72 13.78 20.97
C LYS A 338 14.00 14.66 22.18
N HIS A 339 13.33 15.82 22.29
CA HIS A 339 13.46 16.68 23.46
C HIS A 339 12.95 16.00 24.74
N ILE A 340 11.82 15.28 24.66
CA ILE A 340 11.28 14.51 25.78
C ILE A 340 12.23 13.37 26.17
N SER A 341 12.82 12.67 25.19
CA SER A 341 13.72 11.53 25.42
C SER A 341 15.05 11.91 26.09
N SER A 342 15.46 13.16 26.02
CA SER A 342 16.71 13.63 26.67
C SER A 342 16.57 13.84 28.20
N HIS A 343 15.37 13.81 28.76
CA HIS A 343 15.12 14.05 30.18
C HIS A 343 14.05 13.09 30.71
N VAL A 344 14.36 11.80 30.72
CA VAL A 344 13.40 10.76 31.16
C VAL A 344 13.46 10.60 32.67
N GLU A 345 12.41 11.04 33.35
CA GLU A 345 12.25 10.92 34.80
C GLU A 345 10.86 10.40 35.16
N GLY A 346 10.73 9.81 36.34
CA GLY A 346 9.47 9.36 36.91
C GLY A 346 9.14 7.89 36.63
N GLU A 347 8.02 7.43 37.16
CA GLU A 347 7.42 6.14 36.87
C GLU A 347 6.24 6.32 35.90
N ILE A 348 5.82 5.23 35.25
CA ILE A 348 4.67 5.27 34.35
C ILE A 348 3.41 5.59 35.15
N GLU A 349 2.69 6.65 34.75
CA GLU A 349 1.38 7.05 35.30
C GLU A 349 0.31 6.16 34.67
N GLN A 350 0.15 4.92 35.21
CA GLN A 350 -0.58 3.82 34.58
C GLN A 350 -2.03 4.20 34.20
N ASP A 351 -2.79 4.84 35.08
CA ASP A 351 -4.20 5.22 34.82
C ASP A 351 -4.32 6.19 33.64
N LEU A 352 -3.35 7.10 33.50
CA LEU A 352 -3.30 8.06 32.41
C LEU A 352 -2.79 7.42 31.13
N PHE A 353 -1.81 6.50 31.23
CA PHE A 353 -1.37 5.69 30.10
C PHE A 353 -2.55 4.92 29.50
N ASP A 354 -3.30 4.19 30.32
CA ASP A 354 -4.46 3.40 29.89
C ASP A 354 -5.54 4.30 29.26
N THR A 355 -5.74 5.50 29.80
CA THR A 355 -6.68 6.49 29.26
C THR A 355 -6.30 6.92 27.84
N TYR A 356 -5.05 7.28 27.60
CA TYR A 356 -4.61 7.71 26.26
C TYR A 356 -4.50 6.54 25.29
N GLN A 357 -4.09 5.35 25.75
CA GLN A 357 -4.10 4.14 24.95
C GLN A 357 -5.52 3.82 24.47
N GLN A 358 -6.54 3.94 25.36
CA GLN A 358 -7.92 3.70 25.00
C GLN A 358 -8.41 4.72 23.96
N LYS A 359 -8.10 6.02 24.10
CA LYS A 359 -8.42 7.03 23.09
C LYS A 359 -7.82 6.69 21.72
N PHE A 360 -6.59 6.18 21.69
CA PHE A 360 -5.93 5.77 20.45
C PHE A 360 -6.62 4.53 19.83
N LYS A 361 -6.96 3.53 20.65
CA LYS A 361 -7.76 2.37 20.24
C LYS A 361 -9.13 2.79 19.69
N ASP A 362 -9.79 3.75 20.32
CA ASP A 362 -11.08 4.26 19.86
C ASP A 362 -10.97 4.92 18.49
N ALA A 363 -9.93 5.74 18.25
CA ALA A 363 -9.68 6.35 16.95
C ALA A 363 -9.45 5.31 15.84
N LEU A 364 -8.66 4.26 16.11
CA LEU A 364 -8.43 3.17 15.17
C LEU A 364 -9.70 2.32 14.96
N SER A 365 -10.51 2.16 15.99
CA SER A 365 -11.74 1.38 15.96
C SER A 365 -12.87 2.06 15.20
N ASP A 366 -12.77 3.36 14.95
CA ASP A 366 -13.70 4.16 14.17
C ASP A 366 -13.25 4.27 12.72
N ASP A 367 -13.37 3.16 11.99
CA ASP A 367 -13.07 3.05 10.56
C ASP A 367 -11.64 3.52 10.19
N LEU A 368 -10.63 3.12 11.01
CA LEU A 368 -9.23 3.48 10.78
C LEU A 368 -8.95 4.98 10.71
N ASN A 369 -9.49 5.76 11.64
CA ASN A 369 -9.30 7.20 11.66
C ASN A 369 -7.90 7.60 12.12
N THR A 370 -6.91 7.49 11.22
CA THR A 370 -5.50 7.79 11.48
C THR A 370 -5.27 9.25 11.81
N ALA A 371 -6.05 10.17 11.24
CA ALA A 371 -5.96 11.59 11.57
C ALA A 371 -6.32 11.86 13.04
N ASN A 372 -7.36 11.19 13.57
CA ASN A 372 -7.69 11.24 14.99
C ASN A 372 -6.63 10.54 15.84
N ALA A 373 -6.08 9.40 15.39
CA ALA A 373 -4.98 8.72 16.07
C ALA A 373 -3.74 9.62 16.21
N LEU A 374 -3.35 10.35 15.15
CA LEU A 374 -2.31 11.38 15.22
C LEU A 374 -2.68 12.51 16.19
N THR A 375 -3.95 12.92 16.23
CA THR A 375 -4.42 13.94 17.19
C THR A 375 -4.18 13.49 18.64
N VAL A 376 -4.50 12.22 18.96
CA VAL A 376 -4.23 11.65 20.30
C VAL A 376 -2.74 11.66 20.62
N LEU A 377 -1.87 11.33 19.66
CA LEU A 377 -0.42 11.42 19.83
C LEU A 377 0.01 12.85 20.17
N TYR A 378 -0.50 13.85 19.47
CA TYR A 378 -0.21 15.26 19.79
C TYR A 378 -0.80 15.71 21.14
N GLU A 379 -1.95 15.19 21.57
CA GLU A 379 -2.49 15.42 22.92
C GLU A 379 -1.55 14.91 23.99
N VAL A 380 -1.02 13.67 23.83
CA VAL A 380 -0.01 13.09 24.74
C VAL A 380 1.20 13.98 24.86
N LEU A 381 1.76 14.45 23.76
CA LEU A 381 2.96 15.29 23.78
C LEU A 381 2.74 16.66 24.47
N LYS A 382 1.53 17.22 24.34
CA LYS A 382 1.13 18.50 24.95
C LYS A 382 0.65 18.37 26.40
N SER A 383 0.33 17.18 26.88
CA SER A 383 -0.20 16.92 28.21
C SER A 383 0.82 17.22 29.32
N ASN A 384 0.37 17.20 30.57
CA ASN A 384 1.22 17.33 31.76
C ASN A 384 1.78 15.99 32.26
N LEU A 385 1.66 14.91 31.46
CA LEU A 385 2.27 13.61 31.76
C LEU A 385 3.78 13.75 31.95
N ASN A 386 4.36 12.94 32.80
CA ASN A 386 5.82 12.84 32.88
C ASN A 386 6.43 12.26 31.59
N HIS A 387 7.70 12.50 31.37
CA HIS A 387 8.39 12.14 30.11
C HIS A 387 8.41 10.64 29.85
N LYS A 388 8.55 9.82 30.92
CA LYS A 388 8.54 8.35 30.79
C LYS A 388 7.20 7.84 30.24
N THR A 389 6.08 8.31 30.82
CA THR A 389 4.75 7.94 30.36
C THR A 389 4.49 8.38 28.92
N LYS A 390 4.91 9.59 28.53
CA LYS A 390 4.81 10.07 27.15
C LYS A 390 5.56 9.19 26.16
N LEU A 391 6.80 8.80 26.48
CA LEU A 391 7.62 7.99 25.60
C LEU A 391 7.08 6.57 25.44
N GLU A 392 6.57 5.97 26.50
CA GLU A 392 5.95 4.67 26.42
C GLU A 392 4.65 4.71 25.59
N LEU A 393 3.85 5.79 25.69
CA LEU A 393 2.69 6.00 24.80
C LEU A 393 3.11 6.21 23.34
N VAL A 394 4.16 6.99 23.07
CA VAL A 394 4.71 7.16 21.71
C VAL A 394 5.13 5.80 21.14
N LYS A 395 5.85 5.00 21.93
CA LYS A 395 6.30 3.65 21.55
C LYS A 395 5.12 2.73 21.27
N ASP A 396 4.09 2.79 22.10
CA ASP A 396 2.87 1.99 21.95
C ASP A 396 2.12 2.37 20.66
N PHE A 397 1.92 3.64 20.40
CA PHE A 397 1.21 4.12 19.21
C PHE A 397 2.00 3.90 17.91
N ASP A 398 3.32 3.96 17.96
CA ASP A 398 4.18 3.77 16.79
C ASP A 398 4.23 2.32 16.29
N GLN A 399 3.75 1.35 17.08
CA GLN A 399 3.50 -0.02 16.60
C GLN A 399 2.50 -0.04 15.44
N VAL A 400 1.55 0.91 15.42
CA VAL A 400 0.56 1.07 14.35
C VAL A 400 1.01 2.12 13.34
N LEU A 401 1.38 3.32 13.80
CA LEU A 401 1.74 4.44 12.92
C LEU A 401 2.99 4.13 12.08
N SER A 402 3.95 3.42 12.68
CA SER A 402 5.20 2.97 12.05
C SER A 402 5.97 4.12 11.38
N LEU A 403 6.11 5.20 12.14
CA LEU A 403 6.80 6.43 11.73
C LEU A 403 8.23 6.51 12.28
N SER A 404 8.74 5.44 12.91
CA SER A 404 10.07 5.40 13.53
C SER A 404 10.30 6.58 14.48
N LEU A 405 9.31 6.87 15.33
CA LEU A 405 9.27 8.08 16.16
C LEU A 405 10.33 8.11 17.26
N LEU A 406 10.78 6.95 17.71
CA LEU A 406 11.81 6.80 18.76
C LEU A 406 13.18 6.42 18.20
N GLU A 407 13.27 6.08 16.92
CA GLU A 407 14.52 5.77 16.28
C GLU A 407 15.38 7.05 16.21
N GLN A 408 16.55 6.99 16.80
CA GLN A 408 17.57 8.00 16.56
C GLN A 408 18.22 7.65 15.23
N GLU A 409 18.35 8.62 14.34
CA GLU A 409 19.19 8.42 13.16
C GLU A 409 20.61 8.11 13.64
N GLU A 410 21.00 6.86 13.51
CA GLU A 410 22.40 6.50 13.73
C GLU A 410 23.23 7.20 12.66
N ILE A 411 24.01 8.17 13.10
CA ILE A 411 25.05 8.74 12.27
C ILE A 411 26.09 7.62 12.13
N ASP A 412 26.33 7.17 10.91
CA ASP A 412 27.39 6.20 10.59
C ASP A 412 28.66 6.54 11.37
N ASP A 413 29.24 5.56 12.01
CA ASP A 413 30.44 5.76 12.87
C ASP A 413 31.57 6.49 12.14
N ILE A 414 31.74 6.27 10.85
CA ILE A 414 32.71 6.97 10.00
C ILE A 414 32.35 8.44 9.87
N LEU A 415 31.09 8.76 9.60
CA LEU A 415 30.58 10.12 9.52
C LEU A 415 30.66 10.80 10.89
N LYS A 416 30.31 10.10 11.96
CA LYS A 416 30.37 10.58 13.33
C LYS A 416 31.78 10.96 13.73
N GLN A 417 32.78 10.11 13.46
CA GLN A 417 34.20 10.42 13.73
C GLN A 417 34.68 11.63 12.94
N LYS A 418 34.27 11.75 11.66
CA LYS A 418 34.60 12.89 10.82
C LYS A 418 33.98 14.20 11.35
N VAL A 419 32.71 14.15 11.77
CA VAL A 419 32.02 15.29 12.39
C VAL A 419 32.69 15.72 13.69
N LEU A 420 33.02 14.76 14.57
CA LEU A 420 33.72 15.03 15.83
C LEU A 420 35.07 15.67 15.58
N SER A 421 35.86 15.18 14.62
CA SER A 421 37.14 15.78 14.23
C SER A 421 37.02 17.22 13.74
N LEU A 422 36.00 17.49 12.90
CA LEU A 422 35.72 18.86 12.42
C LEU A 422 35.25 19.79 13.53
N ILE A 423 34.46 19.30 14.49
CA ILE A 423 34.05 20.08 15.66
C ILE A 423 35.28 20.42 16.54
N GLU A 424 36.19 19.48 16.74
CA GLU A 424 37.44 19.72 17.51
C GLU A 424 38.33 20.76 16.81
N GLU A 425 38.53 20.65 15.51
CA GLU A 425 39.22 21.64 14.69
C GLU A 425 38.60 23.03 14.80
N ARG A 426 37.23 23.11 14.68
CA ARG A 426 36.48 24.37 14.84
C ARG A 426 36.72 24.97 16.26
N ASN A 427 36.67 24.17 17.30
CA ASN A 427 36.84 24.62 18.65
C ASN A 427 38.26 25.14 18.88
N THR A 428 39.27 24.51 18.25
CA THR A 428 40.67 24.99 18.26
C THR A 428 40.79 26.33 17.52
N ALA A 429 40.22 26.45 16.32
CA ALA A 429 40.19 27.70 15.56
C ALA A 429 39.55 28.86 16.35
N LYS A 430 38.47 28.58 17.08
CA LYS A 430 37.85 29.58 17.98
C LYS A 430 38.77 30.03 19.11
N LYS A 431 39.48 29.10 19.75
CA LYS A 431 40.46 29.40 20.83
C LYS A 431 41.59 30.29 20.30
N GLU A 432 42.06 30.00 19.08
CA GLU A 432 43.09 30.79 18.39
C GLU A 432 42.58 32.08 17.77
N LYS A 433 41.28 32.44 17.96
CA LYS A 433 40.60 33.61 17.38
C LYS A 433 40.57 33.60 15.84
N ASN A 434 40.77 32.47 15.21
CA ASN A 434 40.61 32.27 13.77
C ASN A 434 39.14 32.03 13.42
N PHE A 435 38.33 33.07 13.52
CA PHE A 435 36.87 32.98 13.29
C PHE A 435 36.53 32.61 11.84
N LYS A 436 37.37 33.02 10.87
CA LYS A 436 37.16 32.66 9.47
C LYS A 436 37.17 31.14 9.27
N ARG A 437 38.20 30.45 9.86
CA ARG A 437 38.28 28.97 9.78
C ARG A 437 37.12 28.30 10.53
N ALA A 438 36.72 28.83 11.65
CA ALA A 438 35.59 28.29 12.42
C ALA A 438 34.26 28.38 11.65
N ASP A 439 34.05 29.43 10.86
CA ASP A 439 32.85 29.56 10.00
C ASP A 439 32.94 28.68 8.77
N GLU A 440 34.09 28.56 8.11
CA GLU A 440 34.31 27.57 7.03
C GLU A 440 33.96 26.14 7.46
N ILE A 441 34.38 25.74 8.66
CA ILE A 441 34.06 24.40 9.18
C ILE A 441 32.56 24.25 9.46
N ARG A 442 31.89 25.30 9.93
CA ARG A 442 30.43 25.28 10.10
C ARG A 442 29.71 25.07 8.75
N ASP A 443 30.18 25.73 7.71
CA ASP A 443 29.62 25.56 6.36
C ASP A 443 29.90 24.15 5.81
N ILE A 444 31.10 23.60 6.00
CA ILE A 444 31.44 22.20 5.64
C ILE A 444 30.51 21.22 6.37
N LEU A 445 30.29 21.40 7.66
CA LEU A 445 29.37 20.54 8.43
C LEU A 445 27.93 20.67 7.92
N LYS A 446 27.49 21.90 7.58
CA LYS A 446 26.19 22.14 7.00
C LYS A 446 26.02 21.48 5.63
N ASP A 447 27.04 21.54 4.77
CA ASP A 447 27.05 20.85 3.45
C ASP A 447 27.06 19.32 3.60
N MET A 448 27.56 18.82 4.73
CA MET A 448 27.48 17.39 5.10
C MET A 448 26.11 17.02 5.74
N GLY A 449 25.15 17.94 5.80
CA GLY A 449 23.86 17.73 6.44
C GLY A 449 23.94 17.70 7.96
N ILE A 450 24.93 18.36 8.57
CA ILE A 450 25.12 18.40 10.03
C ILE A 450 24.94 19.83 10.55
N GLN A 451 23.99 20.00 11.46
CA GLN A 451 23.82 21.23 12.21
C GLN A 451 24.56 21.13 13.54
N ILE A 452 25.31 22.19 13.89
CA ILE A 452 26.01 22.28 15.16
C ILE A 452 25.44 23.40 16.03
N ARG A 453 25.39 23.18 17.34
CA ARG A 453 24.99 24.18 18.34
C ARG A 453 25.96 24.19 19.50
N ASP A 454 26.45 25.39 19.84
CA ASP A 454 27.30 25.57 21.01
C ASP A 454 26.45 25.62 22.29
N THR A 455 26.80 24.82 23.29
CA THR A 455 26.17 24.79 24.61
C THR A 455 27.21 25.11 25.69
N ARG A 456 26.79 25.25 26.96
CA ARG A 456 27.71 25.44 28.08
C ARG A 456 28.63 24.23 28.32
N GLU A 457 28.21 23.06 27.87
CA GLU A 457 28.90 21.78 28.06
C GLU A 457 29.77 21.40 26.85
N GLY A 458 29.67 22.13 25.74
CA GLY A 458 30.41 21.90 24.50
C GLY A 458 29.56 22.10 23.23
N THR A 459 30.16 21.77 22.08
CA THR A 459 29.42 21.82 20.79
C THR A 459 28.70 20.48 20.58
N VAL A 460 27.38 20.53 20.49
CA VAL A 460 26.52 19.41 20.10
C VAL A 460 26.21 19.46 18.62
N PHE A 461 25.96 18.32 17.99
CA PHE A 461 25.62 18.25 16.58
C PHE A 461 24.43 17.32 16.33
N GLU A 462 23.73 17.59 15.26
CA GLU A 462 22.63 16.76 14.77
C GLU A 462 22.63 16.74 13.24
N LYS A 463 22.17 15.62 12.67
CA LYS A 463 22.00 15.52 11.23
C LYS A 463 20.76 16.31 10.83
N ILE A 464 20.89 17.17 9.83
CA ILE A 464 19.79 17.84 9.13
C ILE A 464 19.61 17.14 7.79
N ASN A 465 18.39 16.69 7.54
CA ASN A 465 18.00 16.14 6.24
C ASN A 465 17.79 17.26 5.22
#